data_d308abd37a442d543283cc8219090e6b
#
_entry.id   d308abd37a442d543283cc8219090e6b
#
_cell.length_a   1.000
_cell.length_b   1.000
_cell.length_c   1.000
_cell.angle_alpha   90.00
_cell.angle_beta   90.00
_cell.angle_gamma   90.00
#
_symmetry.space_group_name_H-M   'P 1'
#
loop_
_entity.id
_entity.type
_entity.pdbx_description
1 polymer ?
#
loop_
_entity_poly.entity_id
_entity_poly.type
_entity_poly.pdbx_seq_one_letter_code
_entity_poly.pdbx_strand_id
1 'polypeptide(L)' 'MIETVFALILTLNGNMIEHVYKPSLSDCLKSKRIEQNEVNPERVVFTCKKVEAQTEIYMDRKKIIKIIR' A
#
# COMPACT_ATOMS: atom_id res chain seq x y z
N MET A 1 12.21 -5.49 10.84
CA MET A 1 13.17 -5.10 9.79
C MET A 1 12.73 -3.81 9.13
N ILE A 2 13.66 -2.90 8.90
CA ILE A 2 13.36 -1.65 8.21
C ILE A 2 13.93 -1.74 6.80
N GLU A 3 13.09 -1.52 5.80
CA GLU A 3 13.49 -1.61 4.39
C GLU A 3 12.67 -0.68 3.51
N THR A 4 13.17 -0.42 2.32
CA THR A 4 12.44 0.36 1.32
C THR A 4 11.57 -0.59 0.51
N VAL A 5 10.27 -0.32 0.49
CA VAL A 5 9.29 -1.18 -0.19
C VAL A 5 8.27 -0.34 -0.94
N PHE A 6 7.53 -0.99 -1.83
CA PHE A 6 6.36 -0.36 -2.45
C PHE A 6 5.14 -0.64 -1.59
N ALA A 7 4.33 0.38 -1.40
CA ALA A 7 3.11 0.27 -0.62
C ALA A 7 1.92 0.77 -1.42
N LEU A 8 0.81 0.03 -1.34
CA LEU A 8 -0.47 0.48 -1.84
C LEU A 8 -1.17 1.15 -0.66
N ILE A 9 -1.37 2.45 -0.76
CA ILE A 9 -1.96 3.25 0.32
C ILE A 9 -3.41 3.54 -0.02
N LEU A 10 -4.29 3.21 0.91
CA LEU A 10 -5.72 3.49 0.81
C LEU A 10 -6.04 4.72 1.64
N THR A 11 -6.58 5.73 0.97
CA THR A 11 -7.00 6.98 1.59
C THR A 11 -8.50 7.13 1.47
N LEU A 12 -9.16 7.40 2.58
CA LEU A 12 -10.61 7.64 2.62
C LEU A 12 -10.85 9.08 3.10
N ASN A 13 -11.49 9.88 2.25
CA ASN A 13 -11.79 11.29 2.54
C ASN A 13 -10.55 12.09 2.99
N GLY A 14 -9.41 11.81 2.34
CA GLY A 14 -8.16 12.50 2.62
C GLY A 14 -7.34 11.91 3.77
N ASN A 15 -7.84 10.89 4.45
CA ASN A 15 -7.15 10.25 5.56
C ASN A 15 -6.66 8.87 5.19
N MET A 16 -5.38 8.59 5.46
CA MET A 16 -4.83 7.25 5.24
C MET A 16 -5.43 6.29 6.27
N ILE A 17 -6.06 5.22 5.78
CA ILE A 17 -6.66 4.20 6.64
C ILE A 17 -6.00 2.85 6.54
N GLU A 18 -5.26 2.58 5.47
CA GLU A 18 -4.62 1.30 5.28
C GLU A 18 -3.42 1.41 4.36
N HIS A 19 -2.45 0.54 4.55
CA HIS A 19 -1.32 0.37 3.65
C HIS A 19 -1.02 -1.12 3.49
N VAL A 20 -0.68 -1.52 2.28
CA VAL A 20 -0.42 -2.92 1.95
C VAL A 20 0.93 -3.03 1.25
N TYR A 21 1.74 -4.01 1.67
CA TYR A 21 3.00 -4.31 1.01
C TYR A 21 2.76 -4.86 -0.39
N LYS A 22 3.54 -4.35 -1.35
CA LYS A 22 3.58 -4.89 -2.70
C LYS A 22 5.04 -5.22 -3.08
N PRO A 23 5.28 -6.35 -3.74
CA PRO A 23 6.65 -6.78 -4.06
C PRO A 23 7.33 -5.93 -5.13
N SER A 24 6.56 -5.24 -5.96
CA SER A 24 7.10 -4.39 -7.02
C SER A 24 6.14 -3.25 -7.36
N LEU A 25 6.65 -2.24 -8.05
CA LEU A 25 5.81 -1.15 -8.55
C LEU A 25 4.77 -1.66 -9.54
N SER A 26 5.14 -2.60 -10.38
CA SER A 26 4.22 -3.21 -11.35
C SER A 26 3.03 -3.85 -10.67
N ASP A 27 3.28 -4.65 -9.63
CA ASP A 27 2.20 -5.29 -8.86
C ASP A 27 1.34 -4.26 -8.14
N CYS A 28 1.96 -3.22 -7.60
CA CYS A 28 1.25 -2.13 -6.93
C CYS A 28 0.30 -1.42 -7.89
N LEU A 29 0.77 -1.06 -9.07
CA LEU A 29 -0.04 -0.37 -10.08
C LEU A 29 -1.17 -1.24 -10.59
N LYS A 30 -0.93 -2.54 -10.74
CA LYS A 30 -1.97 -3.49 -11.15
C LYS A 30 -3.09 -3.56 -10.12
N SER A 31 -2.73 -3.71 -8.85
CA SER A 31 -3.70 -3.74 -7.74
C SER A 31 -4.46 -2.43 -7.64
N LYS A 32 -3.75 -1.31 -7.75
CA LYS A 32 -4.36 0.01 -7.73
C LYS A 32 -5.44 0.15 -8.80
N ARG A 33 -5.14 -0.27 -10.03
CA ARG A 33 -6.10 -0.18 -11.15
C ARG A 33 -7.34 -1.00 -10.88
N ILE A 34 -7.16 -2.24 -10.42
CA ILE A 34 -8.27 -3.14 -10.16
C ILE A 34 -9.16 -2.61 -9.03
N GLU A 35 -8.55 -2.25 -7.91
CA GLU A 35 -9.28 -1.81 -6.73
C GLU A 35 -9.92 -0.44 -6.90
N GLN A 36 -9.25 0.48 -7.63
CA GLN A 36 -9.79 1.80 -7.88
C GLN A 36 -11.04 1.76 -8.76
N ASN A 37 -11.16 0.75 -9.63
CA ASN A 37 -12.34 0.57 -10.46
C ASN A 37 -13.57 0.08 -9.67
N GLU A 38 -13.36 -0.46 -8.49
CA GLU A 38 -14.43 -1.00 -7.64
C GLU A 38 -14.97 0.00 -6.63
N VAL A 39 -14.34 1.17 -6.50
CA VAL A 39 -14.71 2.16 -5.51
C VAL A 39 -14.87 3.54 -6.13
N ASN A 40 -15.58 4.42 -5.42
CA ASN A 40 -15.76 5.80 -5.86
C ASN A 40 -14.46 6.60 -5.67
N PRO A 41 -13.82 7.06 -6.76
CA PRO A 41 -12.54 7.77 -6.66
C PRO A 41 -12.63 9.14 -5.98
N GLU A 42 -13.83 9.67 -5.78
CA GLU A 42 -14.01 10.92 -5.04
C GLU A 42 -13.85 10.71 -3.53
N ARG A 43 -14.05 9.51 -3.04
CA ARG A 43 -13.98 9.19 -1.62
C ARG A 43 -12.77 8.35 -1.28
N VAL A 44 -12.50 7.34 -2.10
CA VAL A 44 -11.47 6.34 -1.84
C VAL A 44 -10.41 6.44 -2.91
N VAL A 45 -9.19 6.72 -2.50
CA VAL A 45 -8.05 6.85 -3.43
C VAL A 45 -6.98 5.84 -3.06
N PHE A 46 -6.53 5.08 -4.05
CA PHE A 46 -5.40 4.18 -3.91
C PHE A 46 -4.17 4.84 -4.52
N THR A 47 -3.07 4.80 -3.78
CA THR A 47 -1.81 5.40 -4.22
C THR A 47 -0.68 4.40 -4.07
N CYS A 48 0.13 4.25 -5.11
CA CYS A 48 1.34 3.46 -5.04
C CYS A 48 2.50 4.38 -4.69
N LYS A 49 3.22 4.02 -3.63
CA LYS A 49 4.33 4.84 -3.14
C LYS A 49 5.49 3.96 -2.70
N LYS A 50 6.69 4.42 -2.99
CA LYS A 50 7.90 3.81 -2.46
C LYS A 50 8.17 4.41 -1.10
N VAL A 51 8.20 3.58 -0.06
CA VAL A 51 8.31 4.04 1.32
C VAL A 51 9.39 3.26 2.06
N GLU A 52 9.94 3.89 3.09
CA GLU A 52 10.75 3.21 4.06
C GLU A 52 9.84 2.76 5.19
N ALA A 53 9.81 1.46 5.45
CA ALA A 53 8.84 0.88 6.35
C ALA A 53 9.45 -0.20 7.23
N GLN A 54 8.88 -0.35 8.40
CA GLN A 54 9.16 -1.49 9.26
C GLN A 54 8.28 -2.64 8.77
N THR A 55 8.93 -3.77 8.44
CA THR A 55 8.23 -4.92 7.90
C THR A 55 8.45 -6.16 8.76
N GLU A 56 7.56 -7.12 8.64
CA GLU A 56 7.61 -8.39 9.33
C GLU A 56 7.04 -9.48 8.44
N ILE A 57 7.57 -10.69 8.58
CA ILE A 57 7.04 -11.84 7.85
C ILE A 57 6.09 -12.58 8.78
N TYR A 58 4.84 -12.74 8.34
CA TYR A 58 3.82 -13.44 9.08
C TYR A 58 3.14 -14.44 8.14
N MET A 59 3.15 -15.70 8.51
CA MET A 59 2.60 -16.80 7.69
C MET A 59 3.10 -16.78 6.24
N ASP A 60 4.42 -16.64 6.08
CA ASP A 60 5.12 -16.58 4.79
C ASP A 60 4.75 -15.37 3.93
N ARG A 61 4.12 -14.36 4.52
CA ARG A 61 3.77 -13.12 3.85
C ARG A 61 4.45 -11.94 4.53
N LYS A 62 5.03 -11.07 3.71
CA LYS A 62 5.60 -9.83 4.22
C LYS A 62 4.47 -8.83 4.48
N LYS A 63 4.52 -8.19 5.62
CA LYS A 63 3.53 -7.22 6.04
C LYS A 63 4.21 -5.95 6.53
N ILE A 64 3.65 -4.80 6.16
CA ILE A 64 4.11 -3.52 6.67
C ILE A 64 3.48 -3.31 8.05
N ILE A 65 4.33 -3.10 9.06
CA ILE A 65 3.87 -2.78 10.40
C ILE A 65 3.69 -1.28 10.53
N LYS A 66 4.66 -0.51 10.00
CA LYS A 66 4.69 0.94 10.16
C LYS A 66 5.45 1.57 8.99
N ILE A 67 4.90 2.63 8.46
CA ILE A 67 5.59 3.46 7.46
C ILE A 67 6.39 4.52 8.21
N ILE A 68 7.69 4.58 7.90
CA ILE A 68 8.60 5.52 8.56
C ILE A 68 8.71 6.81 7.73
N ARG A 69 8.74 6.67 6.39
CA ARG A 69 8.86 7.81 5.47
C ARG A 69 8.05 7.61 4.20
#